data_3ae04648425de8083e7815aa5d931c28
#
_entry.id   3ae04648425de8083e7815aa5d931c28
#
_cell.length_a   1.000
_cell.length_b   1.000
_cell.length_c   1.000
_cell.angle_alpha   90.00
_cell.angle_beta   90.00
_cell.angle_gamma   90.00
#
_symmetry.space_group_name_H-M   'P 1'
#
loop_
_entity.id
_entity.type
_entity.pdbx_description
1 polymer ?
#
loop_
_entity_poly.entity_id
_entity_poly.type
_entity_poly.pdbx_seq_one_letter_code
_entity_poly.pdbx_strand_id
1 'polypeptide(L)'
;MVCGTGEASGLTAELLFDRYQGDWNALLKQLFSADIRKVSHNVKDLMRALLENGLPTEGFMFDTALAAYLLDATAGRYDLGRLFVTYYNEELPKPVYLEKDAFSLLGDTAAAQASLDSYAAAVDALYETLAPKLREKNLWDLF
;
A
#
# COMPACT_ATOMS: atom_id res chain seq x y z
N MET A 1 -6.93 0.26 5.94
CA MET A 1 -6.34 -1.08 6.03
C MET A 1 -4.86 -1.00 6.31
N VAL A 2 -4.34 -1.87 7.14
CA VAL A 2 -2.91 -1.97 7.43
C VAL A 2 -2.48 -3.42 7.23
N CYS A 3 -1.41 -3.63 6.48
CA CYS A 3 -0.77 -4.94 6.36
C CYS A 3 0.58 -4.87 7.08
N GLY A 4 0.78 -5.77 8.02
CA GLY A 4 2.03 -5.87 8.77
C GLY A 4 2.88 -7.02 8.27
N THR A 5 4.17 -6.74 8.03
CA THR A 5 5.21 -7.73 7.77
C THR A 5 6.21 -7.72 8.91
N GLY A 6 6.71 -8.85 9.30
CA GLY A 6 7.63 -8.98 10.42
C GLY A 6 7.60 -10.40 10.95
N GLU A 7 7.84 -10.59 12.25
CA GLU A 7 7.71 -11.91 12.88
C GLU A 7 6.32 -12.52 12.69
N ALA A 8 5.32 -11.68 12.42
CA ALA A 8 3.93 -12.06 12.12
C ALA A 8 3.60 -11.82 10.64
N SER A 9 4.52 -12.15 9.75
CA SER A 9 4.33 -11.99 8.30
C SER A 9 3.04 -12.66 7.83
N GLY A 10 2.25 -11.94 7.04
CA GLY A 10 0.95 -12.40 6.56
C GLY A 10 -0.25 -12.00 7.41
N LEU A 11 -0.05 -11.30 8.53
CA LEU A 11 -1.17 -10.72 9.26
C LEU A 11 -1.67 -9.46 8.56
N THR A 12 -2.96 -9.43 8.30
CA THR A 12 -3.66 -8.27 7.78
C THR A 12 -4.59 -7.74 8.85
N ALA A 13 -4.52 -6.43 9.12
CA ALA A 13 -5.42 -5.75 10.04
C ALA A 13 -6.22 -4.72 9.26
N GLU A 14 -7.53 -4.73 9.42
CA GLU A 14 -8.44 -3.76 8.85
C GLU A 14 -8.99 -2.87 9.95
N LEU A 15 -8.91 -1.56 9.74
CA LEU A 15 -9.44 -0.57 10.65
C LEU A 15 -10.69 0.06 10.02
N LEU A 16 -11.83 -0.19 10.64
CA LEU A 16 -13.10 0.38 10.22
C LEU A 16 -13.36 1.65 11.04
N PHE A 17 -13.45 2.77 10.37
CA PHE A 17 -13.64 4.08 10.97
C PHE A 17 -14.86 4.15 11.89
N ASP A 18 -15.96 3.56 11.46
CA ASP A 18 -17.23 3.54 12.20
C ASP A 18 -17.26 2.57 13.38
N ARG A 19 -16.34 1.63 13.44
CA ARG A 19 -16.29 0.60 14.50
C ARG A 19 -15.14 0.78 15.49
N TYR A 20 -14.17 1.62 15.16
CA TYR A 20 -13.05 1.88 16.07
C TYR A 20 -13.49 2.78 17.22
N GLN A 21 -13.34 2.29 18.46
CA GLN A 21 -13.79 2.97 19.67
C GLN A 21 -12.70 3.80 20.35
N GLY A 22 -11.48 3.79 19.86
CA GLY A 22 -10.37 4.57 20.38
C GLY A 22 -10.25 5.95 19.74
N ASP A 23 -9.17 6.67 20.07
CA ASP A 23 -8.83 7.94 19.43
C ASP A 23 -8.24 7.70 18.05
N TRP A 24 -9.04 7.89 17.02
CA TRP A 24 -8.66 7.69 15.62
C TRP A 24 -7.49 8.59 15.19
N ASN A 25 -7.48 9.85 15.62
CA ASN A 25 -6.40 10.76 15.28
C ASN A 25 -5.08 10.35 15.95
N ALA A 26 -5.10 9.90 17.19
CA ALA A 26 -3.92 9.42 17.89
C ALA A 26 -3.35 8.17 17.20
N LEU A 27 -4.21 7.24 16.79
CA LEU A 27 -3.81 6.05 16.06
C LEU A 27 -3.15 6.40 14.71
N LEU A 28 -3.75 7.29 13.92
CA LEU A 28 -3.19 7.72 12.65
C LEU A 28 -1.88 8.47 12.80
N LYS A 29 -1.76 9.32 13.81
CA LYS A 29 -0.51 10.02 14.12
C LYS A 29 0.62 9.04 14.47
N GLN A 30 0.31 8.00 15.21
CA GLN A 30 1.28 6.96 15.56
C GLN A 30 1.67 6.14 14.32
N LEU A 31 0.69 5.71 13.51
CA LEU A 31 0.90 4.92 12.31
C LEU A 31 1.79 5.65 11.29
N PHE A 32 1.56 6.95 11.10
CA PHE A 32 2.30 7.76 10.13
C PHE A 32 3.47 8.53 10.72
N SER A 33 3.89 8.20 11.94
CA SER A 33 5.10 8.73 12.57
C SER A 33 6.37 8.06 12.03
N ALA A 34 7.52 8.62 12.38
CA ALA A 34 8.83 8.06 12.04
C ALA A 34 9.11 6.69 12.71
N ASP A 35 8.41 6.39 13.80
CA ASP A 35 8.63 5.17 14.58
C ASP A 35 8.18 3.89 13.86
N ILE A 36 7.27 4.02 12.90
CA ILE A 36 6.74 2.90 12.13
C ILE A 36 7.21 2.99 10.68
N ARG A 37 7.93 1.99 10.24
CA ARG A 37 8.38 1.87 8.85
C ARG A 37 7.22 1.39 7.97
N LYS A 38 7.02 2.06 6.85
CA LYS A 38 5.93 1.78 5.93
C LYS A 38 6.43 1.56 4.52
N VAL A 39 5.83 0.59 3.85
CA VAL A 39 5.94 0.37 2.41
C VAL A 39 4.56 0.63 1.80
N SER A 40 4.51 1.36 0.72
CA SER A 40 3.25 1.65 0.06
C SER A 40 3.43 1.73 -1.45
N HIS A 41 2.33 1.89 -2.13
CA HIS A 41 2.28 2.15 -3.57
C HIS A 41 1.76 3.56 -3.80
N ASN A 42 2.49 4.37 -4.59
CA ASN A 42 2.15 5.77 -4.87
C ASN A 42 2.05 6.62 -3.59
N VAL A 43 3.13 6.66 -2.83
CA VAL A 43 3.22 7.35 -1.53
C VAL A 43 2.89 8.85 -1.65
N LYS A 44 3.18 9.48 -2.79
CA LYS A 44 2.94 10.90 -3.02
C LYS A 44 1.47 11.30 -2.78
N ASP A 45 0.54 10.53 -3.31
CA ASP A 45 -0.89 10.84 -3.15
C ASP A 45 -1.35 10.62 -1.71
N LEU A 46 -0.82 9.58 -1.06
CA LEU A 46 -1.07 9.33 0.34
C LEU A 46 -0.53 10.45 1.23
N MET A 47 0.70 10.90 0.99
CA MET A 47 1.30 12.02 1.73
C MET A 47 0.48 13.30 1.57
N ARG A 48 -0.02 13.58 0.38
CA ARG A 48 -0.89 14.74 0.15
C ARG A 48 -2.15 14.65 1.02
N ALA A 49 -2.83 13.52 1.01
CA ALA A 49 -4.03 13.32 1.82
C ALA A 49 -3.75 13.45 3.33
N LEU A 50 -2.61 12.93 3.80
CA LEU A 50 -2.19 13.06 5.20
C LEU A 50 -1.93 14.53 5.57
N LEU A 51 -1.21 15.28 4.74
CA LEU A 51 -0.92 16.70 4.98
C LEU A 51 -2.20 17.54 5.01
N GLU A 52 -3.14 17.27 4.11
CA GLU A 52 -4.45 17.95 4.08
C GLU A 52 -5.26 17.73 5.37
N ASN A 53 -5.03 16.62 6.06
CA ASN A 53 -5.67 16.29 7.33
C ASN A 53 -4.80 16.62 8.57
N GLY A 54 -3.68 17.29 8.40
CA GLY A 54 -2.77 17.66 9.49
C GLY A 54 -2.06 16.48 10.14
N LEU A 55 -1.88 15.38 9.41
CA LEU A 55 -1.24 14.16 9.89
C LEU A 55 0.25 14.09 9.48
N PRO A 56 1.10 13.37 10.26
CA PRO A 56 2.48 13.15 9.88
C PRO A 56 2.63 12.37 8.57
N THR A 57 3.75 12.58 7.89
CA THR A 57 4.08 11.87 6.64
C THR A 57 5.47 11.26 6.72
N GLU A 58 5.79 10.65 7.83
CA GLU A 58 7.11 10.12 8.13
C GLU A 58 7.12 8.58 8.09
N GLY A 59 8.31 8.00 8.06
CA GLY A 59 8.49 6.55 8.13
C GLY A 59 8.18 5.79 6.83
N PHE A 60 7.90 6.45 5.72
CA PHE A 60 7.79 5.80 4.42
C PHE A 60 9.18 5.41 3.91
N MET A 61 9.49 4.14 3.92
CA MET A 61 10.80 3.63 3.51
C MET A 61 10.83 3.15 2.06
N PHE A 62 9.69 2.91 1.44
CA PHE A 62 9.62 2.38 0.09
C PHE A 62 8.30 2.71 -0.61
N ASP A 63 8.40 3.08 -1.88
CA ASP A 63 7.28 3.28 -2.79
C ASP A 63 7.45 2.38 -4.01
N THR A 64 6.57 1.40 -4.17
CA THR A 64 6.67 0.43 -5.26
C THR A 64 6.47 1.06 -6.64
N ALA A 65 5.68 2.12 -6.76
CA ALA A 65 5.52 2.84 -8.02
C ALA A 65 6.79 3.58 -8.42
N LEU A 66 7.40 4.30 -7.48
CA LEU A 66 8.66 5.01 -7.71
C LEU A 66 9.81 4.04 -8.01
N ALA A 67 9.89 2.94 -7.29
CA ALA A 67 10.89 1.90 -7.52
C ALA A 67 10.78 1.31 -8.93
N ALA A 68 9.58 1.00 -9.39
CA ALA A 68 9.34 0.50 -10.73
C ALA A 68 9.72 1.55 -11.80
N TYR A 69 9.41 2.82 -11.56
CA TYR A 69 9.81 3.91 -12.44
C TYR A 69 11.34 4.01 -12.59
N LEU A 70 12.07 3.93 -11.48
CA LEU A 70 13.53 3.97 -11.51
C LEU A 70 14.15 2.78 -12.25
N LEU A 71 13.50 1.62 -12.19
CA LEU A 71 13.97 0.42 -12.88
C LEU A 71 13.64 0.43 -14.36
N ASP A 72 12.51 1.01 -14.76
CA ASP A 72 12.08 1.15 -16.15
C ASP A 72 11.23 2.41 -16.35
N ALA A 73 11.87 3.51 -16.67
CA ALA A 73 11.21 4.79 -16.92
C ALA A 73 10.39 4.82 -18.23
N THR A 74 10.52 3.80 -19.07
CA THR A 74 9.85 3.75 -20.38
C THR A 74 8.49 3.04 -20.35
N ALA A 75 8.17 2.34 -19.28
CA ALA A 75 6.93 1.57 -19.16
C ALA A 75 5.66 2.42 -19.24
N GLY A 76 5.73 3.70 -18.86
CA GLY A 76 4.63 4.67 -18.98
C GLY A 76 3.49 4.50 -17.99
N ARG A 77 3.36 3.36 -17.34
CA ARG A 77 2.35 3.05 -16.33
C ARG A 77 2.94 2.25 -15.18
N TYR A 78 2.63 2.69 -13.97
CA TYR A 78 3.17 2.13 -12.73
C TYR A 78 2.07 1.82 -11.70
N ASP A 79 0.83 1.63 -12.17
CA ASP A 79 -0.25 1.18 -11.32
C ASP A 79 0.00 -0.24 -10.79
N LEU A 80 -0.50 -0.51 -9.60
CA LEU A 80 -0.20 -1.74 -8.87
C LEU A 80 -0.58 -3.00 -9.65
N GLY A 81 -1.75 -3.01 -10.27
CA GLY A 81 -2.20 -4.13 -11.10
C GLY A 81 -1.28 -4.41 -12.27
N ARG A 82 -0.82 -3.36 -12.95
CA ARG A 82 0.11 -3.48 -14.07
C ARG A 82 1.47 -4.02 -13.64
N LEU A 83 1.99 -3.54 -12.54
CA LEU A 83 3.25 -4.02 -11.99
C LEU A 83 3.15 -5.50 -11.60
N PHE A 84 2.03 -5.90 -11.02
CA PHE A 84 1.82 -7.28 -10.62
C PHE A 84 1.80 -8.22 -11.84
N VAL A 85 1.11 -7.83 -12.91
CA VAL A 85 1.15 -8.58 -14.18
C VAL A 85 2.56 -8.63 -14.75
N THR A 86 3.29 -7.52 -14.72
CA THR A 86 4.65 -7.43 -15.29
C THR A 86 5.65 -8.34 -14.57
N TYR A 87 5.61 -8.39 -13.23
CA TYR A 87 6.59 -9.12 -12.43
C TYR A 87 6.19 -10.55 -12.10
N TYR A 88 4.88 -10.84 -12.00
CA TYR A 88 4.36 -12.14 -11.58
C TYR A 88 3.48 -12.84 -12.62
N ASN A 89 3.15 -12.14 -13.72
CA ASN A 89 2.26 -12.65 -14.77
C ASN A 89 0.87 -13.08 -14.24
N GLU A 90 0.41 -12.41 -13.20
CA GLU A 90 -0.88 -12.62 -12.55
C GLU A 90 -1.67 -11.32 -12.46
N GLU A 91 -2.98 -11.40 -12.59
CA GLU A 91 -3.87 -10.25 -12.44
C GLU A 91 -4.35 -10.13 -10.99
N LEU A 92 -4.35 -8.91 -10.47
CA LEU A 92 -5.00 -8.63 -9.19
C LEU A 92 -6.51 -8.57 -9.37
N PRO A 93 -7.30 -9.02 -8.37
CA PRO A 93 -8.74 -8.86 -8.40
C PRO A 93 -9.10 -7.38 -8.47
N LYS A 94 -10.24 -7.06 -9.10
CA LYS A 94 -10.73 -5.69 -9.14
C LYS A 94 -11.00 -5.16 -7.73
N PRO A 95 -10.62 -3.89 -7.44
CA PRO A 95 -10.87 -3.33 -6.12
C PRO A 95 -12.36 -3.08 -5.89
N VAL A 96 -12.99 -3.93 -5.10
CA VAL A 96 -14.42 -3.88 -4.78
C VAL A 96 -14.81 -2.58 -4.08
N TYR A 97 -13.92 -2.00 -3.30
CA TYR A 97 -14.17 -0.74 -2.59
C TYR A 97 -14.30 0.49 -3.50
N LEU A 98 -13.91 0.40 -4.76
CA LEU A 98 -14.11 1.46 -5.76
C LEU A 98 -15.47 1.39 -6.44
N GLU A 99 -16.20 0.30 -6.29
CA GLU A 99 -17.57 0.16 -6.81
C GLU A 99 -18.55 0.79 -5.82
N LYS A 100 -19.17 1.90 -6.21
CA LYS A 100 -20.09 2.65 -5.35
C LYS A 100 -21.25 1.82 -4.81
N ASP A 101 -21.64 0.78 -5.53
CA ASP A 101 -22.78 -0.07 -5.19
C ASP A 101 -22.40 -1.26 -4.30
N ALA A 102 -21.11 -1.60 -4.19
CA ALA A 102 -20.65 -2.74 -3.40
C ALA A 102 -20.86 -2.54 -1.89
N PHE A 103 -20.84 -1.29 -1.42
CA PHE A 103 -21.06 -0.95 -0.01
C PHE A 103 -22.53 -0.78 0.36
N SER A 104 -23.42 -0.54 -0.62
CA SER A 104 -24.81 -0.14 -0.35
C SER A 104 -25.77 -1.32 -0.24
N LEU A 105 -25.48 -2.47 -0.83
CA LEU A 105 -26.49 -3.49 -1.03
C LEU A 105 -26.52 -4.61 0.01
N LEU A 106 -25.43 -4.98 0.69
CA LEU A 106 -25.48 -6.15 1.59
C LEU A 106 -24.49 -6.12 2.75
N GLY A 107 -23.72 -5.07 2.94
CA GLY A 107 -22.66 -5.12 3.95
C GLY A 107 -21.68 -6.29 3.75
N ASP A 108 -21.48 -6.72 2.51
CA ASP A 108 -20.53 -7.76 2.18
C ASP A 108 -19.11 -7.19 2.28
N THR A 109 -18.67 -7.05 3.52
CA THR A 109 -17.31 -6.62 3.84
C THR A 109 -16.28 -7.68 3.49
N ALA A 110 -16.68 -8.94 3.33
CA ALA A 110 -15.76 -10.05 3.05
C ALA A 110 -15.09 -9.92 1.68
N ALA A 111 -15.83 -9.55 0.63
CA ALA A 111 -15.26 -9.35 -0.70
C ALA A 111 -14.35 -8.12 -0.75
N ALA A 112 -14.75 -7.02 -0.10
CA ALA A 112 -13.92 -5.83 0.02
C ALA A 112 -12.65 -6.11 0.80
N GLN A 113 -12.75 -6.83 1.91
CA GLN A 113 -11.61 -7.23 2.72
C GLN A 113 -10.65 -8.13 1.94
N ALA A 114 -11.14 -9.13 1.23
CA ALA A 114 -10.31 -10.01 0.40
C ALA A 114 -9.57 -9.22 -0.70
N SER A 115 -10.23 -8.25 -1.32
CA SER A 115 -9.61 -7.34 -2.30
C SER A 115 -8.49 -6.53 -1.68
N LEU A 116 -8.71 -5.90 -0.54
CA LEU A 116 -7.71 -5.11 0.18
C LEU A 116 -6.53 -5.98 0.65
N ASP A 117 -6.79 -7.19 1.13
CA ASP A 117 -5.75 -8.14 1.52
C ASP A 117 -4.86 -8.50 0.33
N SER A 118 -5.46 -8.72 -0.84
CA SER A 118 -4.72 -9.00 -2.08
C SER A 118 -3.82 -7.83 -2.49
N TYR A 119 -4.31 -6.60 -2.37
CA TYR A 119 -3.51 -5.40 -2.68
C TYR A 119 -2.37 -5.20 -1.69
N ALA A 120 -2.61 -5.38 -0.40
CA ALA A 120 -1.58 -5.28 0.61
C ALA A 120 -0.48 -6.34 0.42
N ALA A 121 -0.88 -7.57 0.14
CA ALA A 121 0.05 -8.66 -0.17
C ALA A 121 0.85 -8.40 -1.46
N ALA A 122 0.23 -7.79 -2.47
CA ALA A 122 0.90 -7.41 -3.71
C ALA A 122 1.96 -6.33 -3.49
N VAL A 123 1.70 -5.33 -2.66
CA VAL A 123 2.68 -4.30 -2.30
C VAL A 123 3.87 -4.92 -1.59
N ASP A 124 3.63 -5.81 -0.65
CA ASP A 124 4.69 -6.52 0.07
C ASP A 124 5.53 -7.39 -0.87
N ALA A 125 4.91 -8.17 -1.73
CA ALA A 125 5.59 -9.00 -2.72
C ALA A 125 6.44 -8.15 -3.68
N LEU A 126 5.92 -7.02 -4.15
CA LEU A 126 6.67 -6.09 -5.01
C LEU A 126 7.84 -5.47 -4.28
N TYR A 127 7.70 -5.13 -3.00
CA TYR A 127 8.83 -4.66 -2.20
C TYR A 127 9.97 -5.69 -2.17
N GLU A 128 9.65 -6.94 -1.87
CA GLU A 128 10.63 -8.04 -1.84
C GLU A 128 11.30 -8.27 -3.20
N THR A 129 10.62 -7.99 -4.29
CA THR A 129 11.14 -8.16 -5.65
C THR A 129 11.94 -6.93 -6.12
N LEU A 130 11.44 -5.72 -5.89
CA LEU A 130 12.02 -4.49 -6.43
C LEU A 130 13.21 -3.97 -5.62
N ALA A 131 13.19 -4.12 -4.30
CA ALA A 131 14.26 -3.61 -3.45
C ALA A 131 15.64 -4.21 -3.76
N PRO A 132 15.80 -5.54 -3.95
CA PRO A 132 17.06 -6.11 -4.38
C PRO A 132 17.52 -5.60 -5.75
N LYS A 133 16.59 -5.45 -6.70
CA LYS A 133 16.89 -4.95 -8.05
C LYS A 133 17.42 -3.51 -8.06
N LEU A 134 16.87 -2.65 -7.19
CA LEU A 134 17.37 -1.28 -7.03
C LEU A 134 18.78 -1.27 -6.46
N ARG A 135 19.08 -2.12 -5.49
CA ARG A 135 20.42 -2.25 -4.92
C ARG A 135 21.43 -2.76 -5.94
N GLU A 136 21.07 -3.79 -6.69
CA GLU A 136 21.92 -4.37 -7.75
C GLU A 136 22.28 -3.35 -8.82
N LYS A 137 21.34 -2.46 -9.18
CA LYS A 137 21.58 -1.41 -10.18
C LYS A 137 22.18 -0.12 -9.58
N ASN A 138 22.50 -0.08 -8.30
CA ASN A 138 23.00 1.10 -7.57
C ASN A 138 22.01 2.30 -7.64
N LEU A 139 20.73 2.03 -7.70
CA LEU A 139 19.68 3.06 -7.75
C LEU A 139 19.05 3.34 -6.37
N TRP A 140 19.52 2.63 -5.36
CA TRP A 140 18.96 2.75 -4.01
C TRP A 140 19.10 4.16 -3.44
N ASP A 141 20.23 4.82 -3.68
CA ASP A 141 20.50 6.17 -3.18
C ASP A 141 19.66 7.25 -3.86
N LEU A 142 19.14 6.99 -5.06
CA LEU A 142 18.20 7.88 -5.74
C LEU A 142 16.77 7.76 -5.19
N PHE A 143 16.50 6.67 -4.53
CA PHE A 143 15.21 6.36 -3.95
C PHE A 143 15.03 7.06 -2.60
#